data_11497bc5019c1aa9f8be17423ee8fecf
#
_entry.id   11497bc5019c1aa9f8be17423ee8fecf
#
_cell.length_a   1.000
_cell.length_b   1.000
_cell.length_c   1.000
_cell.angle_alpha   90.00
_cell.angle_beta   90.00
_cell.angle_gamma   90.00
#
_symmetry.space_group_name_H-M   'P 1'
#
loop_
_entity.id
_entity.type
_entity.pdbx_description
1 polymer ?
#
loop_
_entity_poly.entity_id
_entity_poly.type
_entity_poly.pdbx_seq_one_letter_code
_entity_poly.pdbx_strand_id
1 'polypeptide(L)'
;EASAIPVGGKVQPGDVKFVDRNEDGVIDSKDKFILGNAFPRLTFGFNYNVEWKGFDFGMFWQGVGKRDMMLRGELIEPFHANYSYNIYKHQLDFWTPTNTDARWPRLTAPGSTSNRNNYGNGQGSDLFLMDGKYLRLKNLQIGYTFPKTWSRKVGMEKARIYVNGQNLLTFSNNS
;
A
#
# COMPACT_ATOMS: atom_id res chain seq x y z
N GLU A 1 -13.29 -26.55 -20.88
CA GLU A 1 -13.24 -25.11 -21.17
C GLU A 1 -11.95 -24.83 -21.93
N ALA A 2 -12.04 -24.34 -23.15
CA ALA A 2 -10.90 -23.90 -23.92
C ALA A 2 -10.34 -22.65 -23.17
N SER A 3 -9.22 -22.82 -22.54
CA SER A 3 -8.56 -21.69 -21.84
C SER A 3 -7.97 -20.78 -22.91
N ALA A 4 -8.38 -19.52 -22.94
CA ALA A 4 -7.78 -18.50 -23.79
C ALA A 4 -6.25 -18.53 -23.65
N ILE A 5 -5.53 -18.44 -24.77
CA ILE A 5 -4.07 -18.54 -24.77
C ILE A 5 -3.48 -17.15 -24.51
N PRO A 6 -2.71 -16.96 -23.43
CA PRO A 6 -2.03 -15.68 -23.19
C PRO A 6 -1.00 -15.37 -24.27
N VAL A 7 -0.76 -14.10 -24.52
CA VAL A 7 0.25 -13.60 -25.48
C VAL A 7 1.69 -14.08 -25.20
N GLY A 8 1.93 -14.83 -24.16
CA GLY A 8 3.25 -15.37 -23.79
C GLY A 8 3.46 -16.87 -24.08
N GLY A 9 2.44 -17.59 -24.51
CA GLY A 9 2.47 -19.03 -24.74
C GLY A 9 1.77 -19.83 -23.64
N LYS A 10 2.06 -21.13 -23.54
CA LYS A 10 1.36 -22.04 -22.61
C LYS A 10 1.59 -21.66 -21.16
N VAL A 11 0.51 -21.40 -20.44
CA VAL A 11 0.49 -21.27 -18.98
C VAL A 11 0.63 -22.64 -18.31
N GLN A 12 1.12 -22.62 -17.08
CA GLN A 12 1.28 -23.82 -16.25
C GLN A 12 0.47 -23.68 -14.96
N PRO A 13 0.20 -24.77 -14.25
CA PRO A 13 -0.44 -24.68 -12.95
C PRO A 13 0.28 -23.69 -12.01
N GLY A 14 -0.49 -22.82 -11.38
CA GLY A 14 0.04 -21.75 -10.52
C GLY A 14 0.43 -20.46 -11.23
N ASP A 15 0.32 -20.38 -12.54
CA ASP A 15 0.42 -19.14 -13.28
C ASP A 15 -0.87 -18.30 -13.16
N VAL A 16 -0.77 -16.99 -13.36
CA VAL A 16 -1.92 -16.09 -13.38
C VAL A 16 -2.82 -16.41 -14.56
N LYS A 17 -4.10 -16.64 -14.29
CA LYS A 17 -5.14 -16.83 -15.30
C LYS A 17 -5.81 -15.49 -15.59
N PHE A 18 -5.64 -14.96 -16.78
CA PHE A 18 -6.35 -13.76 -17.24
C PHE A 18 -7.74 -14.11 -17.80
N VAL A 19 -8.61 -13.12 -17.78
CA VAL A 19 -9.97 -13.22 -18.29
C VAL A 19 -10.01 -12.71 -19.72
N ASP A 20 -10.48 -13.54 -20.65
CA ASP A 20 -10.85 -13.14 -21.99
C ASP A 20 -12.19 -12.40 -21.91
N ARG A 21 -12.17 -11.09 -22.10
CA ARG A 21 -13.34 -10.24 -21.91
C ARG A 21 -14.19 -10.09 -23.17
N ASN A 22 -13.57 -10.17 -24.32
CA ASN A 22 -14.24 -10.06 -25.60
C ASN A 22 -14.63 -11.44 -26.17
N GLU A 23 -14.23 -12.53 -25.49
CA GLU A 23 -14.54 -13.91 -25.82
C GLU A 23 -14.01 -14.33 -27.22
N ASP A 24 -12.89 -13.73 -27.66
CA ASP A 24 -12.27 -14.06 -28.95
C ASP A 24 -11.29 -15.26 -28.88
N GLY A 25 -11.07 -15.81 -27.70
CA GLY A 25 -10.19 -16.96 -27.42
C GLY A 25 -8.72 -16.59 -27.28
N VAL A 26 -8.36 -15.30 -27.30
CA VAL A 26 -6.99 -14.79 -27.19
C VAL A 26 -6.92 -13.73 -26.11
N ILE A 27 -5.96 -13.83 -25.19
CA ILE A 27 -5.70 -12.78 -24.18
C ILE A 27 -4.75 -11.75 -24.78
N ASP A 28 -5.27 -10.57 -25.12
CA ASP A 28 -4.48 -9.49 -25.73
C ASP A 28 -4.81 -8.10 -25.16
N SER A 29 -4.47 -7.06 -25.91
CA SER A 29 -4.70 -5.67 -25.49
C SER A 29 -6.17 -5.28 -25.38
N LYS A 30 -7.08 -6.02 -26.04
CA LYS A 30 -8.53 -5.75 -26.02
C LYS A 30 -9.18 -6.19 -24.71
N ASP A 31 -8.51 -7.10 -23.95
CA ASP A 31 -8.98 -7.56 -22.65
C ASP A 31 -8.60 -6.61 -21.51
N LYS A 32 -7.84 -5.55 -21.82
CA LYS A 32 -7.43 -4.57 -20.82
C LYS A 32 -8.55 -3.61 -20.46
N PHE A 33 -8.63 -3.32 -19.17
CA PHE A 33 -9.59 -2.35 -18.65
C PHE A 33 -8.99 -1.54 -17.50
N ILE A 34 -9.67 -0.46 -17.12
CA ILE A 34 -9.25 0.39 -16.02
C ILE A 34 -9.56 -0.32 -14.70
N LEU A 35 -8.53 -0.73 -13.96
CA LEU A 35 -8.64 -1.41 -12.69
C LEU A 35 -8.96 -0.47 -11.52
N GLY A 36 -8.45 0.75 -11.55
CA GLY A 36 -8.60 1.68 -10.45
C GLY A 36 -8.01 3.06 -10.74
N ASN A 37 -7.86 3.86 -9.68
CA ASN A 37 -7.31 5.20 -9.79
C ASN A 37 -6.23 5.43 -8.73
N ALA A 38 -5.01 5.73 -9.18
CA ALA A 38 -3.87 6.01 -8.31
C ALA A 38 -3.98 7.37 -7.60
N PHE A 39 -4.77 8.31 -8.16
CA PHE A 39 -5.00 9.60 -7.52
C PHE A 39 -6.05 9.48 -6.42
N PRO A 40 -5.80 10.03 -5.23
CA PRO A 40 -6.78 10.06 -4.17
C PRO A 40 -8.05 10.81 -4.61
N ARG A 41 -9.20 10.16 -4.57
CA ARG A 41 -10.49 10.80 -4.86
C ARG A 41 -11.10 11.51 -3.66
N LEU A 42 -10.67 11.11 -2.46
CA LEU A 42 -11.11 11.71 -1.21
C LEU A 42 -9.89 11.86 -0.30
N THR A 43 -9.57 13.10 0.03
CA THR A 43 -8.59 13.43 1.07
C THR A 43 -9.28 14.29 2.11
N PHE A 44 -9.00 14.03 3.38
CA PHE A 44 -9.59 14.79 4.47
C PHE A 44 -8.59 14.97 5.60
N GLY A 45 -8.78 16.03 6.36
CA GLY A 45 -8.02 16.31 7.56
C GLY A 45 -8.94 16.77 8.68
N PHE A 46 -8.60 16.39 9.90
CA PHE A 46 -9.32 16.76 11.10
C PHE A 46 -8.34 17.31 12.13
N ASN A 47 -8.57 18.55 12.56
CA ASN A 47 -7.84 19.19 13.65
C ASN A 47 -8.73 19.27 14.90
N TYR A 48 -8.17 18.89 16.02
CA TYR A 48 -8.81 19.06 17.32
C TYR A 48 -7.84 19.73 18.27
N ASN A 49 -8.24 20.86 18.86
CA ASN A 49 -7.44 21.60 19.83
C ASN A 49 -8.31 21.96 21.03
N VAL A 50 -7.78 21.71 22.22
CA VAL A 50 -8.44 22.03 23.49
C VAL A 50 -7.45 22.68 24.44
N GLU A 51 -7.88 23.74 25.07
CA GLU A 51 -7.14 24.40 26.15
C GLU A 51 -7.99 24.43 27.42
N TRP A 52 -7.41 23.99 28.53
CA TRP A 52 -8.11 24.00 29.81
C TRP A 52 -7.14 24.16 30.98
N LYS A 53 -7.33 25.22 31.79
CA LYS A 53 -6.55 25.48 33.00
C LYS A 53 -5.03 25.37 32.84
N GLY A 54 -4.49 25.85 31.72
CA GLY A 54 -3.08 25.81 31.40
C GLY A 54 -2.62 24.58 30.62
N PHE A 55 -3.43 23.52 30.56
CA PHE A 55 -3.20 22.40 29.64
C PHE A 55 -3.64 22.78 28.23
N ASP A 56 -2.85 22.37 27.24
CA ASP A 56 -3.20 22.39 25.85
C ASP A 56 -3.02 21.00 25.23
N PHE A 57 -3.99 20.61 24.47
CA PHE A 57 -4.01 19.36 23.73
C PHE A 57 -4.35 19.64 22.28
N GLY A 58 -3.53 19.16 21.38
CA GLY A 58 -3.77 19.30 19.94
C GLY A 58 -3.51 17.98 19.22
N MET A 59 -4.39 17.64 18.28
CA MET A 59 -4.15 16.52 17.37
C MET A 59 -4.57 16.86 15.95
N PHE A 60 -3.84 16.32 14.98
CA PHE A 60 -4.15 16.41 13.57
C PHE A 60 -4.17 15.03 12.95
N TRP A 61 -5.31 14.70 12.36
CA TRP A 61 -5.52 13.50 11.56
C TRP A 61 -5.59 13.84 10.09
N GLN A 62 -4.99 13.00 9.29
CA GLN A 62 -5.06 13.05 7.84
C GLN A 62 -5.48 11.68 7.30
N GLY A 63 -6.43 11.67 6.37
CA GLY A 63 -6.89 10.45 5.75
C GLY A 63 -7.02 10.57 4.24
N VAL A 64 -6.91 9.41 3.59
CA VAL A 64 -7.21 9.18 2.19
C VAL A 64 -8.27 8.09 2.13
N GLY A 65 -9.45 8.42 1.60
CA GLY A 65 -10.61 7.54 1.63
C GLY A 65 -10.72 6.64 0.40
N LYS A 66 -10.21 7.05 -0.75
CA LYS A 66 -10.30 6.26 -1.98
C LYS A 66 -9.07 6.48 -2.85
N ARG A 67 -8.26 5.45 -2.94
CA ARG A 67 -7.04 5.40 -3.74
C ARG A 67 -6.68 3.95 -4.02
N ASP A 68 -6.32 3.64 -5.24
CA ASP A 68 -5.78 2.34 -5.62
C ASP A 68 -4.27 2.46 -5.88
N MET A 69 -3.50 1.46 -5.47
CA MET A 69 -2.05 1.41 -5.67
C MET A 69 -1.71 0.13 -6.42
N MET A 70 -1.05 0.26 -7.56
CA MET A 70 -0.54 -0.88 -8.31
C MET A 70 0.88 -1.20 -7.86
N LEU A 71 1.11 -2.37 -7.31
CA LEU A 71 2.45 -2.90 -7.10
C LEU A 71 3.10 -3.23 -8.43
N ARG A 72 4.39 -2.97 -8.57
CA ARG A 72 5.14 -3.17 -9.82
C ARG A 72 6.59 -3.56 -9.56
N GLY A 73 7.21 -4.11 -10.60
CA GLY A 73 8.63 -4.43 -10.60
C GLY A 73 9.00 -5.41 -9.49
N GLU A 74 9.99 -5.09 -8.76
CA GLU A 74 10.62 -5.91 -7.73
C GLU A 74 9.67 -6.29 -6.58
N LEU A 75 8.66 -5.45 -6.33
CA LEU A 75 7.67 -5.74 -5.28
C LEU A 75 6.75 -6.90 -5.64
N ILE A 76 6.65 -7.25 -6.91
CA ILE A 76 5.79 -8.34 -7.40
C ILE A 76 6.57 -9.48 -8.03
N GLU A 77 7.66 -9.18 -8.76
CA GLU A 77 8.44 -10.16 -9.51
C GLU A 77 9.55 -10.76 -8.63
N PRO A 78 9.46 -12.04 -8.26
CA PRO A 78 10.54 -12.71 -7.55
C PRO A 78 11.76 -12.84 -8.44
N PHE A 79 12.95 -12.77 -7.84
CA PHE A 79 14.23 -12.90 -8.51
C PHE A 79 14.52 -11.85 -9.59
N HIS A 80 13.89 -10.67 -9.51
CA HIS A 80 14.14 -9.59 -10.46
C HIS A 80 15.63 -9.19 -10.48
N ALA A 81 16.19 -9.00 -11.68
CA ALA A 81 17.62 -8.78 -11.88
C ALA A 81 18.17 -7.53 -11.15
N ASN A 82 17.39 -6.45 -11.08
CA ASN A 82 17.79 -5.21 -10.41
C ASN A 82 17.98 -5.36 -8.89
N TYR A 83 17.46 -6.42 -8.28
CA TYR A 83 17.55 -6.70 -6.84
C TYR A 83 18.36 -7.95 -6.53
N SER A 84 19.39 -8.19 -7.31
CA SER A 84 20.33 -9.28 -7.10
C SER A 84 19.65 -10.65 -7.01
N TYR A 85 18.55 -10.82 -7.73
CA TYR A 85 17.77 -12.07 -7.77
C TYR A 85 17.23 -12.52 -6.41
N ASN A 86 16.95 -11.59 -5.51
CA ASN A 86 16.36 -11.87 -4.21
C ASN A 86 14.84 -12.03 -4.29
N ILE A 87 14.27 -12.61 -3.22
CA ILE A 87 12.83 -12.71 -2.99
C ILE A 87 12.48 -11.96 -1.70
N TYR A 88 11.37 -11.25 -1.67
CA TYR A 88 10.90 -10.55 -0.47
C TYR A 88 10.08 -11.48 0.41
N LYS A 89 10.06 -11.20 1.71
CA LYS A 89 9.30 -11.99 2.69
C LYS A 89 7.80 -12.11 2.34
N HIS A 90 7.19 -11.05 1.82
CA HIS A 90 5.77 -11.07 1.43
C HIS A 90 5.48 -11.96 0.22
N GLN A 91 6.51 -12.29 -0.60
CA GLN A 91 6.39 -13.19 -1.75
C GLN A 91 6.55 -14.66 -1.38
N LEU A 92 6.84 -14.98 -0.11
CA LEU A 92 7.03 -16.38 0.33
C LEU A 92 5.74 -17.20 0.33
N ASP A 93 4.57 -16.56 0.36
CA ASP A 93 3.28 -17.23 0.18
C ASP A 93 2.97 -17.36 -1.31
N PHE A 94 3.74 -18.20 -2.00
CA PHE A 94 3.59 -18.48 -3.43
C PHE A 94 2.95 -19.85 -3.67
N TRP A 95 2.33 -19.99 -4.82
CA TRP A 95 1.67 -21.22 -5.22
C TRP A 95 2.66 -22.38 -5.37
N THR A 96 2.28 -23.53 -4.79
CA THR A 96 2.91 -24.85 -4.99
C THR A 96 1.81 -25.91 -5.09
N PRO A 97 2.10 -27.13 -5.57
CA PRO A 97 1.10 -28.22 -5.58
C PRO A 97 0.52 -28.54 -4.19
N THR A 98 1.24 -28.18 -3.11
CA THR A 98 0.82 -28.37 -1.72
C THR A 98 0.29 -27.10 -1.06
N ASN A 99 0.38 -25.93 -1.73
CA ASN A 99 -0.14 -24.63 -1.30
C ASN A 99 -0.89 -23.97 -2.46
N THR A 100 -2.06 -24.50 -2.78
CA THR A 100 -2.85 -24.06 -3.95
C THR A 100 -3.65 -22.80 -3.70
N ASP A 101 -3.84 -22.38 -2.42
CA ASP A 101 -4.55 -21.17 -1.99
C ASP A 101 -3.59 -20.02 -1.66
N ALA A 102 -2.40 -20.04 -2.24
CA ALA A 102 -1.39 -19.01 -2.04
C ALA A 102 -1.82 -17.67 -2.64
N ARG A 103 -1.39 -16.59 -1.98
CA ARG A 103 -1.65 -15.21 -2.46
C ARG A 103 -0.94 -14.92 -3.78
N TRP A 104 0.27 -15.44 -3.98
CA TRP A 104 1.12 -15.14 -5.12
C TRP A 104 1.19 -16.31 -6.10
N PRO A 105 1.36 -16.05 -7.40
CA PRO A 105 1.57 -17.11 -8.36
C PRO A 105 2.85 -17.90 -8.08
N ARG A 106 3.03 -18.98 -8.78
CA ARG A 106 4.25 -19.80 -8.66
C ARG A 106 5.52 -18.99 -8.88
N LEU A 107 6.59 -19.37 -8.23
CA LEU A 107 7.91 -18.78 -8.48
C LEU A 107 8.38 -19.11 -9.90
N THR A 108 8.91 -18.12 -10.59
CA THR A 108 9.34 -18.22 -11.98
C THR A 108 10.73 -17.64 -12.17
N ALA A 109 11.52 -18.24 -13.05
CA ALA A 109 12.78 -17.64 -13.46
C ALA A 109 12.51 -16.39 -14.32
N PRO A 110 13.26 -15.29 -14.12
CA PRO A 110 13.14 -14.08 -14.93
C PRO A 110 13.23 -14.39 -16.42
N GLY A 111 12.34 -13.78 -17.21
CA GLY A 111 12.30 -13.95 -18.65
C GLY A 111 11.73 -15.29 -19.16
N SER A 112 11.34 -16.21 -18.28
CA SER A 112 10.62 -17.43 -18.68
C SER A 112 9.20 -17.10 -19.20
N THR A 113 8.54 -18.04 -19.88
CA THR A 113 7.16 -17.88 -20.36
C THR A 113 6.19 -17.59 -19.20
N SER A 114 6.27 -18.36 -18.12
CA SER A 114 5.46 -18.11 -16.93
C SER A 114 5.76 -16.76 -16.27
N ASN A 115 7.03 -16.34 -16.21
CA ASN A 115 7.39 -15.02 -15.70
C ASN A 115 6.76 -13.90 -16.53
N ARG A 116 6.87 -13.98 -17.85
CA ARG A 116 6.24 -13.00 -18.76
C ARG A 116 4.72 -13.01 -18.65
N ASN A 117 4.11 -14.16 -18.43
CA ASN A 117 2.67 -14.24 -18.18
C ASN A 117 2.29 -13.57 -16.86
N ASN A 118 2.97 -13.93 -15.76
CA ASN A 118 2.58 -13.51 -14.42
C ASN A 118 2.92 -12.04 -14.12
N TYR A 119 4.06 -11.57 -14.62
CA TYR A 119 4.60 -10.24 -14.27
C TYR A 119 4.87 -9.38 -15.51
N GLY A 120 4.62 -9.91 -16.69
CA GLY A 120 5.17 -9.47 -17.93
C GLY A 120 4.87 -8.06 -18.38
N ASN A 121 5.91 -7.42 -18.90
CA ASN A 121 5.87 -6.19 -19.69
C ASN A 121 5.19 -5.00 -19.01
N GLY A 122 5.20 -4.93 -17.67
CA GLY A 122 4.58 -3.85 -16.92
C GLY A 122 3.05 -3.83 -17.04
N GLN A 123 2.44 -4.90 -17.50
CA GLN A 123 1.01 -5.06 -17.55
C GLN A 123 0.52 -5.47 -16.17
N GLY A 124 -0.18 -4.55 -15.49
CA GLY A 124 -0.74 -4.84 -14.19
C GLY A 124 -1.88 -5.85 -14.29
N SER A 125 -2.03 -6.66 -13.26
CA SER A 125 -3.22 -7.45 -12.98
C SER A 125 -3.88 -6.90 -11.72
N ASP A 126 -5.17 -7.14 -11.55
CA ASP A 126 -5.92 -6.85 -10.31
C ASP A 126 -5.31 -7.56 -9.09
N LEU A 127 -4.63 -8.70 -9.30
CA LEU A 127 -3.85 -9.40 -8.29
C LEU A 127 -2.84 -8.49 -7.57
N PHE A 128 -2.28 -7.51 -8.27
CA PHE A 128 -1.28 -6.57 -7.76
C PHE A 128 -1.85 -5.21 -7.37
N LEU A 129 -3.19 -5.08 -7.43
CA LEU A 129 -3.86 -3.87 -7.01
C LEU A 129 -4.09 -3.89 -5.51
N MET A 130 -3.67 -2.82 -4.83
CA MET A 130 -3.83 -2.65 -3.39
C MET A 130 -4.71 -1.45 -3.08
N ASP A 131 -5.47 -1.56 -2.01
CA ASP A 131 -6.24 -0.45 -1.45
C ASP A 131 -5.30 0.53 -0.74
N GLY A 132 -5.11 1.70 -1.32
CA GLY A 132 -4.22 2.74 -0.81
C GLY A 132 -4.87 3.69 0.20
N LYS A 133 -6.05 3.36 0.75
CA LYS A 133 -6.69 4.18 1.78
C LYS A 133 -5.96 4.09 3.12
N TYR A 134 -5.94 5.18 3.85
CA TYR A 134 -5.38 5.20 5.20
C TYR A 134 -5.97 6.34 6.04
N LEU A 135 -5.85 6.19 7.35
CA LEU A 135 -6.06 7.23 8.35
C LEU A 135 -4.82 7.32 9.24
N ARG A 136 -4.24 8.51 9.38
CA ARG A 136 -3.00 8.71 10.12
C ARG A 136 -3.10 9.86 11.12
N LEU A 137 -2.69 9.59 12.36
CA LEU A 137 -2.43 10.63 13.36
C LEU A 137 -1.10 11.30 13.02
N LYS A 138 -1.20 12.44 12.32
CA LYS A 138 -0.04 13.18 11.79
C LYS A 138 0.71 13.94 12.86
N ASN A 139 -0.04 14.50 13.81
CA ASN A 139 0.54 15.25 14.91
C ASN A 139 -0.31 15.07 16.17
N LEU A 140 0.36 14.92 17.29
CA LEU A 140 -0.22 14.92 18.62
C LEU A 140 0.68 15.79 19.50
N GLN A 141 0.10 16.76 20.19
CA GLN A 141 0.80 17.62 21.12
C GLN A 141 0.04 17.72 22.43
N ILE A 142 0.74 17.63 23.52
CA ILE A 142 0.22 17.88 24.85
C ILE A 142 1.17 18.87 25.52
N GLY A 143 0.65 19.98 26.00
CA GLY A 143 1.42 21.03 26.65
C GLY A 143 0.81 21.47 27.96
N TYR A 144 1.62 22.10 28.78
CA TYR A 144 1.19 22.78 30.01
C TYR A 144 1.88 24.11 30.14
N THR A 145 1.11 25.17 30.26
CA THR A 145 1.59 26.54 30.54
C THR A 145 1.47 26.81 32.04
N PHE A 146 2.60 27.09 32.69
CA PHE A 146 2.63 27.36 34.09
C PHE A 146 1.95 28.69 34.45
N PRO A 147 1.26 28.78 35.61
CA PRO A 147 0.71 30.04 36.10
C PRO A 147 1.79 31.11 36.21
N LYS A 148 1.46 32.36 35.89
CA LYS A 148 2.39 33.50 35.96
C LYS A 148 3.03 33.69 37.36
N THR A 149 2.32 33.31 38.41
CA THR A 149 2.82 33.34 39.77
C THR A 149 4.00 32.42 40.01
N TRP A 150 4.10 31.30 39.29
CA TRP A 150 5.19 30.36 39.36
C TRP A 150 6.36 30.75 38.44
N SER A 151 6.05 31.11 37.18
CA SER A 151 7.07 31.49 36.22
C SER A 151 7.87 32.74 36.64
N ARG A 152 7.23 33.73 37.26
CA ARG A 152 7.89 34.96 37.76
C ARG A 152 8.87 34.69 38.91
N LYS A 153 8.64 33.67 39.75
CA LYS A 153 9.55 33.28 40.80
C LYS A 153 10.94 32.86 40.30
N VAL A 154 11.01 32.40 39.08
CA VAL A 154 12.24 31.97 38.37
C VAL A 154 12.67 32.98 37.29
N GLY A 155 12.15 34.22 37.34
CA GLY A 155 12.52 35.30 36.43
C GLY A 155 11.95 35.16 35.00
N MET A 156 11.00 34.27 34.78
CA MET A 156 10.38 34.06 33.45
C MET A 156 9.00 34.71 33.39
N GLU A 157 8.71 35.42 32.31
CA GLU A 157 7.41 36.01 32.09
C GLU A 157 6.34 34.94 31.74
N LYS A 158 6.74 33.91 30.98
CA LYS A 158 5.90 32.76 30.63
C LYS A 158 6.78 31.49 30.51
N ALA A 159 6.33 30.42 31.11
CA ALA A 159 6.96 29.10 30.98
C ALA A 159 5.91 28.08 30.48
N ARG A 160 6.27 27.28 29.50
CA ARG A 160 5.45 26.20 28.97
C ARG A 160 6.34 24.99 28.70
N ILE A 161 5.87 23.82 29.10
CA ILE A 161 6.45 22.53 28.71
C ILE A 161 5.48 21.82 27.78
N TYR A 162 5.98 21.13 26.80
CA TYR A 162 5.16 20.33 25.91
C TYR A 162 5.90 19.10 25.39
N VAL A 163 5.12 18.10 24.99
CA VAL A 163 5.57 16.91 24.26
C VAL A 163 4.79 16.84 22.98
N ASN A 164 5.47 16.56 21.88
CA ASN A 164 4.82 16.31 20.60
C ASN A 164 5.31 15.01 19.98
N GLY A 165 4.44 14.40 19.18
CA GLY A 165 4.77 13.22 18.38
C GLY A 165 4.20 13.37 16.98
N GLN A 166 4.92 12.84 15.99
CA GLN A 166 4.50 12.86 14.59
C GLN A 166 4.32 11.46 14.05
N ASN A 167 3.30 11.27 13.22
CA ASN A 167 2.99 10.00 12.54
C ASN A 167 2.88 8.81 13.52
N LEU A 168 2.28 9.02 14.68
CA LEU A 168 2.25 8.06 15.79
C LEU A 168 1.41 6.82 15.46
N LEU A 169 0.31 6.99 14.73
CA LEU A 169 -0.60 5.90 14.40
C LEU A 169 -0.97 5.98 12.91
N THR A 170 -1.03 4.82 12.28
CA THR A 170 -1.53 4.68 10.90
C THR A 170 -2.45 3.47 10.84
N PHE A 171 -3.65 3.65 10.33
CA PHE A 171 -4.60 2.60 10.02
C PHE A 171 -4.67 2.47 8.50
N SER A 172 -4.39 1.29 7.97
CA SER A 172 -4.48 0.96 6.55
C SER A 172 -4.91 -0.49 6.37
N ASN A 173 -5.48 -0.84 5.23
CA ASN A 173 -5.86 -2.22 4.93
C ASN A 173 -4.66 -3.08 4.49
N ASN A 174 -3.47 -2.50 4.38
CA ASN A 174 -2.27 -3.13 3.84
C ASN A 174 -1.20 -3.39 4.92
N SER A 175 -1.63 -3.54 6.16
CA SER A 175 -0.75 -3.86 7.30
C SER A 175 -0.74 -5.37 7.57
#